data_59f81aff2d2d73efc15a3b28be039f6a
#
_entry.id   59f81aff2d2d73efc15a3b28be039f6a
#
_cell.length_a   1.000
_cell.length_b   1.000
_cell.length_c   1.000
_cell.angle_alpha   90.00
_cell.angle_beta   90.00
_cell.angle_gamma   90.00
#
_symmetry.space_group_name_H-M   'P 1'
#
loop_
_entity.id
_entity.type
_entity.pdbx_description
1 polymer ?
#
loop_
_entity_poly.entity_id
_entity_poly.type
_entity_poly.pdbx_seq_one_letter_code
_entity_poly.pdbx_strand_id
1 'polypeptide(L)'
;MILLKDGVKYFLYEYVSEEELARIGVEHYKDIFGINSLFFDPQTMKTQTGVEARNDGVILAIDQNKWYIVEVELAKHPLHDHIIPQITKFSIAYEEAETRKKIIDTLYRTIRQDPIKNATMQTQKIEDLHKILTDLIDMQPTIAIIIDQKTLELDIICKKLPFPTQTIEFKTYARENIGIGVHIHEFQPVFEKRIEIQPTMRPTMPSEARPQKVSQVLEVAELVFKGELLNKAFKNVAKQHGVIEGTVRDKCTRQLGINTEQFREMIQDKTRFMAFLKEKYPQYVNLINEKLA
;
A
#
# COMPACT_ATOMS: atom_id res chain seq x y z
N MET A 1 17.86 4.25 -11.43
CA MET A 1 17.81 4.74 -10.01
C MET A 1 17.90 3.53 -9.10
N ILE A 2 18.54 3.65 -7.92
CA ILE A 2 18.66 2.57 -6.93
C ILE A 2 18.10 3.10 -5.61
N LEU A 3 17.21 2.33 -4.97
CA LEU A 3 16.82 2.56 -3.58
C LEU A 3 17.66 1.67 -2.65
N LEU A 4 18.09 2.22 -1.53
CA LEU A 4 18.79 1.48 -0.49
C LEU A 4 17.94 1.49 0.79
N LYS A 5 17.55 0.30 1.26
CA LYS A 5 16.79 0.12 2.51
C LYS A 5 17.42 -0.99 3.33
N ASP A 6 17.84 -0.66 4.56
CA ASP A 6 18.44 -1.62 5.49
C ASP A 6 19.64 -2.42 4.89
N GLY A 7 20.48 -1.73 4.09
CA GLY A 7 21.60 -2.34 3.38
C GLY A 7 21.25 -3.16 2.15
N VAL A 8 19.98 -3.30 1.81
CA VAL A 8 19.47 -4.03 0.65
C VAL A 8 19.23 -3.06 -0.50
N LYS A 9 19.67 -3.42 -1.70
CA LYS A 9 19.47 -2.63 -2.92
C LYS A 9 18.20 -3.06 -3.64
N TYR A 10 17.49 -2.05 -4.15
CA TYR A 10 16.32 -2.21 -5.01
C TYR A 10 16.55 -1.42 -6.28
N PHE A 11 16.35 -2.05 -7.42
CA PHE A 11 16.53 -1.47 -8.75
C PHE A 11 15.20 -1.12 -9.36
N LEU A 12 15.15 -0.01 -10.10
CA LEU A 12 13.96 0.38 -10.84
C LEU A 12 13.55 -0.77 -11.76
N TYR A 13 12.29 -1.18 -11.64
CA TYR A 13 11.69 -2.22 -12.45
C TYR A 13 11.03 -1.60 -13.68
N GLU A 14 11.31 -2.15 -14.85
CA GLU A 14 10.68 -1.75 -16.10
C GLU A 14 9.49 -2.65 -16.37
N TYR A 15 8.30 -2.08 -16.43
CA TYR A 15 7.09 -2.83 -16.71
C TYR A 15 7.11 -3.40 -18.14
N VAL A 16 6.69 -4.65 -18.25
CA VAL A 16 6.62 -5.36 -19.55
C VAL A 16 5.44 -4.84 -20.36
N SER A 17 4.30 -4.59 -19.71
CA SER A 17 3.07 -4.12 -20.35
C SER A 17 2.27 -3.17 -19.46
N GLU A 18 1.30 -2.46 -20.06
CA GLU A 18 0.32 -1.64 -19.36
C GLU A 18 -0.55 -2.45 -18.42
N GLU A 19 -0.92 -3.68 -18.81
CA GLU A 19 -1.72 -4.58 -17.97
C GLU A 19 -0.99 -4.94 -16.67
N GLU A 20 0.35 -5.06 -16.71
CA GLU A 20 1.14 -5.30 -15.52
C GLU A 20 1.09 -4.10 -14.58
N LEU A 21 1.30 -2.90 -15.10
CA LEU A 21 1.20 -1.66 -14.33
C LEU A 21 -0.23 -1.46 -13.81
N ALA A 22 -1.26 -1.71 -14.63
CA ALA A 22 -2.66 -1.61 -14.24
C ALA A 22 -3.00 -2.53 -13.07
N ARG A 23 -2.57 -3.80 -13.14
CA ARG A 23 -2.79 -4.77 -12.06
C ARG A 23 -2.20 -4.30 -10.75
N ILE A 24 -0.95 -3.83 -10.75
CA ILE A 24 -0.28 -3.33 -9.56
C ILE A 24 -0.93 -2.03 -9.07
N GLY A 25 -1.29 -1.12 -9.97
CA GLY A 25 -2.01 0.11 -9.63
C GLY A 25 -3.37 -0.16 -8.97
N VAL A 26 -4.10 -1.18 -9.46
CA VAL A 26 -5.37 -1.62 -8.85
C VAL A 26 -5.15 -2.21 -7.46
N GLU A 27 -4.09 -2.97 -7.23
CA GLU A 27 -3.78 -3.49 -5.88
C GLU A 27 -3.57 -2.36 -4.86
N HIS A 28 -3.10 -1.19 -5.30
CA HIS A 28 -2.78 -0.02 -4.48
C HIS A 28 -3.76 1.15 -4.61
N TYR A 29 -4.95 0.96 -5.22
CA TYR A 29 -5.86 2.08 -5.46
C TYR A 29 -6.25 2.85 -4.19
N LYS A 30 -6.36 2.17 -3.04
CA LYS A 30 -6.67 2.83 -1.76
C LYS A 30 -5.53 3.70 -1.24
N ASP A 31 -4.30 3.32 -1.55
CA ASP A 31 -3.13 4.12 -1.18
C ASP A 31 -2.98 5.34 -2.10
N ILE A 32 -3.44 5.23 -3.35
CA ILE A 32 -3.40 6.30 -4.35
C ILE A 32 -4.57 7.28 -4.16
N PHE A 33 -5.81 6.78 -4.03
CA PHE A 33 -7.05 7.58 -4.07
C PHE A 33 -7.73 7.78 -2.71
N GLY A 34 -7.24 7.12 -1.66
CA GLY A 34 -7.77 7.18 -0.29
C GLY A 34 -8.44 5.89 0.15
N ILE A 35 -8.40 5.65 1.45
CA ILE A 35 -8.86 4.38 2.08
C ILE A 35 -10.34 4.08 1.83
N ASN A 36 -11.15 5.13 1.66
CA ASN A 36 -12.59 5.03 1.43
C ASN A 36 -12.97 5.04 -0.06
N SER A 37 -11.98 5.01 -0.96
CA SER A 37 -12.25 4.94 -2.39
C SER A 37 -12.73 3.55 -2.80
N LEU A 38 -13.52 3.48 -3.88
CA LEU A 38 -14.00 2.26 -4.49
C LEU A 38 -13.49 2.18 -5.93
N PHE A 39 -12.88 1.06 -6.27
CA PHE A 39 -12.46 0.75 -7.63
C PHE A 39 -13.55 -0.06 -8.35
N PHE A 40 -13.77 0.27 -9.62
CA PHE A 40 -14.63 -0.46 -10.55
C PHE A 40 -13.84 -0.81 -11.79
N ASP A 41 -14.03 -2.04 -12.25
CA ASP A 41 -13.39 -2.58 -13.44
C ASP A 41 -13.66 -1.70 -14.67
N PRO A 42 -12.87 -1.87 -15.75
CA PRO A 42 -13.02 -1.12 -17.00
C PRO A 42 -14.46 -1.03 -17.48
N GLN A 43 -14.90 0.19 -17.78
CA GLN A 43 -16.24 0.49 -18.27
C GLN A 43 -16.17 0.95 -19.72
N THR A 44 -17.10 0.47 -20.54
CA THR A 44 -17.29 1.00 -21.88
C THR A 44 -18.41 2.04 -21.86
N MET A 45 -18.08 3.26 -22.21
CA MET A 45 -19.03 4.36 -22.40
C MET A 45 -19.37 4.41 -23.88
N LYS A 46 -20.67 4.38 -24.19
CA LYS A 46 -21.14 4.40 -25.56
C LYS A 46 -22.23 5.43 -25.76
N THR A 47 -22.01 6.35 -26.70
CA THR A 47 -23.00 7.34 -27.10
C THR A 47 -24.12 6.70 -27.95
N GLN A 48 -25.22 7.42 -28.11
CA GLN A 48 -26.28 7.03 -29.06
C GLN A 48 -25.81 7.07 -30.51
N THR A 49 -24.81 7.91 -30.81
CA THR A 49 -24.22 8.05 -32.14
C THR A 49 -23.14 7.01 -32.43
N GLY A 50 -22.85 6.10 -31.49
CA GLY A 50 -21.90 5.01 -31.68
C GLY A 50 -20.45 5.31 -31.31
N VAL A 51 -20.15 6.46 -30.71
CA VAL A 51 -18.82 6.72 -30.13
C VAL A 51 -18.62 5.81 -28.94
N GLU A 52 -17.56 5.04 -28.94
CA GLU A 52 -17.18 4.16 -27.82
C GLU A 52 -15.85 4.60 -27.24
N ALA A 53 -15.81 4.67 -25.89
CA ALA A 53 -14.60 4.88 -25.12
C ALA A 53 -14.55 3.84 -24.00
N ARG A 54 -13.43 3.16 -23.85
CA ARG A 54 -13.20 2.20 -22.77
C ARG A 54 -12.08 2.74 -21.89
N ASN A 55 -12.32 2.83 -20.59
CA ASN A 55 -11.32 3.20 -19.60
C ASN A 55 -10.69 1.96 -18.97
N ASP A 56 -9.58 2.15 -18.24
CA ASP A 56 -8.93 1.09 -17.48
C ASP A 56 -9.52 0.92 -16.08
N GLY A 57 -10.36 1.86 -15.65
CA GLY A 57 -11.10 1.77 -14.41
C GLY A 57 -11.85 3.06 -14.06
N VAL A 58 -12.75 2.93 -13.09
CA VAL A 58 -13.43 4.06 -12.46
C VAL A 58 -13.17 4.02 -10.97
N ILE A 59 -12.84 5.17 -10.38
CA ILE A 59 -12.69 5.31 -8.93
C ILE A 59 -13.73 6.29 -8.40
N LEU A 60 -14.42 5.89 -7.33
CA LEU A 60 -15.25 6.78 -6.51
C LEU A 60 -14.51 7.10 -5.22
N ALA A 61 -14.17 8.37 -5.00
CA ALA A 61 -13.60 8.89 -3.75
C ALA A 61 -14.66 9.75 -3.05
N ILE A 62 -15.61 9.10 -2.42
CA ILE A 62 -16.86 9.72 -1.93
C ILE A 62 -16.59 10.73 -0.82
N ASP A 63 -15.67 10.42 0.09
CA ASP A 63 -15.23 11.32 1.16
C ASP A 63 -14.55 12.60 0.65
N GLN A 64 -14.08 12.59 -0.61
CA GLN A 64 -13.50 13.73 -1.29
C GLN A 64 -14.49 14.42 -2.24
N ASN A 65 -15.69 13.85 -2.39
CA ASN A 65 -16.68 14.27 -3.38
C ASN A 65 -16.10 14.34 -4.80
N LYS A 66 -15.37 13.28 -5.19
CA LYS A 66 -14.70 13.17 -6.49
C LYS A 66 -14.87 11.78 -7.07
N TRP A 67 -14.84 11.73 -8.40
CA TRP A 67 -14.68 10.49 -9.11
C TRP A 67 -13.67 10.63 -10.24
N TYR A 68 -13.06 9.51 -10.59
CA TYR A 68 -11.96 9.49 -11.54
C TYR A 68 -12.25 8.47 -12.64
N ILE A 69 -11.89 8.83 -13.86
CA ILE A 69 -11.68 7.92 -14.97
C ILE A 69 -10.19 7.60 -14.97
N VAL A 70 -9.83 6.32 -14.83
CA VAL A 70 -8.43 5.87 -14.75
C VAL A 70 -7.98 5.40 -16.11
N GLU A 71 -6.80 5.88 -16.52
CA GLU A 71 -6.04 5.44 -17.66
C GLU A 71 -4.65 5.00 -17.21
N VAL A 72 -4.15 3.92 -17.76
CA VAL A 72 -2.83 3.37 -17.45
C VAL A 72 -1.99 3.35 -18.71
N GLU A 73 -0.82 3.96 -18.66
CA GLU A 73 0.05 4.10 -19.82
C GLU A 73 1.51 3.85 -19.46
N LEU A 74 2.31 3.46 -20.43
CA LEU A 74 3.75 3.40 -20.30
C LEU A 74 4.40 4.55 -21.06
N ALA A 75 5.37 5.22 -20.44
CA ALA A 75 6.07 6.37 -21.05
C ALA A 75 6.77 6.04 -22.37
N LYS A 76 7.05 4.76 -22.63
CA LYS A 76 7.63 4.29 -23.90
C LYS A 76 6.64 4.26 -25.07
N HIS A 77 5.32 4.40 -24.82
CA HIS A 77 4.29 4.41 -25.85
C HIS A 77 4.04 5.83 -26.37
N PRO A 78 3.47 5.99 -27.57
CA PRO A 78 3.14 7.30 -28.14
C PRO A 78 1.91 7.90 -27.44
N LEU A 79 2.13 8.56 -26.30
CA LEU A 79 1.10 9.08 -25.41
C LEU A 79 0.07 9.99 -26.10
N HIS A 80 0.52 10.79 -27.08
CA HIS A 80 -0.36 11.68 -27.84
C HIS A 80 -1.43 10.91 -28.63
N ASP A 81 -1.06 9.78 -29.22
CA ASP A 81 -1.93 9.00 -30.08
C ASP A 81 -2.91 8.10 -29.28
N HIS A 82 -2.59 7.83 -28.01
CA HIS A 82 -3.42 7.01 -27.14
C HIS A 82 -4.33 7.87 -26.24
N ILE A 83 -3.76 8.77 -25.45
CA ILE A 83 -4.49 9.50 -24.39
C ILE A 83 -5.50 10.49 -24.97
N ILE A 84 -5.07 11.34 -25.94
CA ILE A 84 -5.95 12.41 -26.44
C ILE A 84 -7.24 11.87 -27.09
N PRO A 85 -7.16 10.91 -28.04
CA PRO A 85 -8.37 10.38 -28.67
C PRO A 85 -9.30 9.70 -27.67
N GLN A 86 -8.75 9.00 -26.69
CA GLN A 86 -9.53 8.27 -25.68
C GLN A 86 -10.27 9.22 -24.76
N ILE A 87 -9.58 10.19 -24.19
CA ILE A 87 -10.18 11.20 -23.30
C ILE A 87 -11.20 12.07 -24.04
N THR A 88 -10.93 12.39 -25.32
CA THR A 88 -11.90 13.12 -26.17
C THR A 88 -13.20 12.31 -26.35
N LYS A 89 -13.10 11.01 -26.60
CA LYS A 89 -14.28 10.13 -26.69
C LYS A 89 -15.04 10.07 -25.36
N PHE A 90 -14.34 10.02 -24.22
CA PHE A 90 -14.98 10.09 -22.90
C PHE A 90 -15.72 11.40 -22.70
N SER A 91 -15.11 12.52 -23.09
CA SER A 91 -15.77 13.83 -23.00
C SER A 91 -17.09 13.85 -23.76
N ILE A 92 -17.07 13.40 -25.01
CA ILE A 92 -18.28 13.34 -25.85
C ILE A 92 -19.33 12.40 -25.20
N ALA A 93 -18.92 11.23 -24.76
CA ALA A 93 -19.84 10.26 -24.17
C ALA A 93 -20.43 10.76 -22.83
N TYR A 94 -19.64 11.44 -22.02
CA TYR A 94 -20.06 11.97 -20.74
C TYR A 94 -21.08 13.10 -20.85
N GLU A 95 -21.05 13.90 -21.91
CA GLU A 95 -22.04 14.97 -22.13
C GLU A 95 -23.46 14.44 -22.30
N GLU A 96 -23.63 13.20 -22.74
CA GLU A 96 -24.94 12.56 -22.87
C GLU A 96 -25.51 12.14 -21.51
N ALA A 97 -26.68 12.67 -21.15
CA ALA A 97 -27.37 12.34 -19.90
C ALA A 97 -27.67 10.83 -19.79
N GLU A 98 -27.99 10.16 -20.90
CA GLU A 98 -28.25 8.72 -20.92
C GLU A 98 -26.99 7.89 -20.63
N THR A 99 -25.82 8.37 -21.06
CA THR A 99 -24.54 7.73 -20.73
C THR A 99 -24.23 7.86 -19.24
N ARG A 100 -24.40 9.06 -18.65
CA ARG A 100 -24.24 9.25 -17.20
C ARG A 100 -25.19 8.36 -16.40
N LYS A 101 -26.46 8.27 -16.81
CA LYS A 101 -27.43 7.37 -16.18
C LYS A 101 -26.99 5.92 -16.21
N LYS A 102 -26.48 5.41 -17.35
CA LYS A 102 -25.95 4.06 -17.46
C LYS A 102 -24.75 3.82 -16.52
N ILE A 103 -23.88 4.82 -16.38
CA ILE A 103 -22.76 4.75 -15.43
C ILE A 103 -23.33 4.61 -14.01
N ILE A 104 -24.25 5.48 -13.59
CA ILE A 104 -24.88 5.45 -12.27
C ILE A 104 -25.52 4.09 -12.01
N ASP A 105 -26.33 3.58 -12.92
CA ASP A 105 -27.00 2.30 -12.78
C ASP A 105 -26.02 1.13 -12.68
N THR A 106 -24.91 1.18 -13.41
CA THR A 106 -23.87 0.16 -13.36
C THR A 106 -23.13 0.18 -12.03
N LEU A 107 -22.71 1.36 -11.59
CA LEU A 107 -22.03 1.53 -10.30
C LEU A 107 -22.92 1.12 -9.13
N TYR A 108 -24.20 1.54 -9.17
CA TYR A 108 -25.20 1.17 -8.15
C TYR A 108 -25.37 -0.35 -8.05
N ARG A 109 -25.55 -1.05 -9.17
CA ARG A 109 -25.69 -2.52 -9.19
C ARG A 109 -24.44 -3.19 -8.68
N THR A 110 -23.25 -2.75 -9.13
CA THR A 110 -21.97 -3.33 -8.71
C THR A 110 -21.76 -3.16 -7.21
N ILE A 111 -22.05 -1.99 -6.64
CA ILE A 111 -21.93 -1.77 -5.19
C ILE A 111 -22.89 -2.70 -4.42
N ARG A 112 -24.12 -2.83 -4.88
CA ARG A 112 -25.12 -3.68 -4.20
C ARG A 112 -24.79 -5.16 -4.26
N GLN A 113 -24.15 -5.61 -5.32
CA GLN A 113 -23.78 -7.02 -5.52
C GLN A 113 -22.45 -7.40 -4.86
N ASP A 114 -21.56 -6.43 -4.64
CA ASP A 114 -20.25 -6.65 -4.03
C ASP A 114 -20.31 -6.39 -2.52
N PRO A 115 -20.18 -7.43 -1.66
CA PRO A 115 -20.27 -7.26 -0.20
C PRO A 115 -19.24 -6.28 0.37
N ILE A 116 -18.04 -6.22 -0.22
CA ILE A 116 -16.95 -5.35 0.27
C ILE A 116 -17.26 -3.89 -0.06
N LYS A 117 -17.67 -3.61 -1.30
CA LYS A 117 -18.06 -2.25 -1.71
C LYS A 117 -19.28 -1.77 -0.93
N ASN A 118 -20.28 -2.66 -0.76
CA ASN A 118 -21.47 -2.33 0.03
C ASN A 118 -21.13 -2.03 1.49
N ALA A 119 -20.29 -2.83 2.13
CA ALA A 119 -19.83 -2.57 3.49
C ALA A 119 -19.08 -1.24 3.61
N THR A 120 -18.21 -0.90 2.64
CA THR A 120 -17.52 0.38 2.60
C THR A 120 -18.51 1.55 2.54
N MET A 121 -19.57 1.44 1.74
CA MET A 121 -20.62 2.47 1.66
C MET A 121 -21.41 2.61 2.96
N GLN A 122 -21.72 1.50 3.63
CA GLN A 122 -22.40 1.52 4.92
C GLN A 122 -21.59 2.21 6.02
N THR A 123 -20.25 2.02 6.04
CA THR A 123 -19.37 2.69 7.01
C THR A 123 -19.40 4.21 6.87
N GLN A 124 -19.70 4.73 5.67
CA GLN A 124 -19.82 6.16 5.38
C GLN A 124 -21.21 6.73 5.73
N LYS A 125 -22.11 5.92 6.33
CA LYS A 125 -23.46 6.32 6.73
C LYS A 125 -24.29 6.91 5.60
N ILE A 126 -24.16 6.37 4.41
CA ILE A 126 -24.88 6.81 3.23
C ILE A 126 -26.31 6.26 3.27
N GLU A 127 -27.29 7.15 3.42
CA GLU A 127 -28.71 6.80 3.47
C GLU A 127 -29.28 6.52 2.06
N ASP A 128 -28.94 7.34 1.09
CA ASP A 128 -29.40 7.22 -0.30
C ASP A 128 -28.20 7.09 -1.25
N LEU A 129 -27.84 5.85 -1.53
CA LEU A 129 -26.75 5.52 -2.44
C LEU A 129 -26.99 6.04 -3.86
N HIS A 130 -28.22 5.93 -4.37
CA HIS A 130 -28.51 6.33 -5.75
C HIS A 130 -28.36 7.85 -5.91
N LYS A 131 -28.85 8.62 -4.94
CA LYS A 131 -28.71 10.08 -4.93
C LYS A 131 -27.23 10.49 -4.91
N ILE A 132 -26.43 9.90 -4.02
CA ILE A 132 -25.00 10.23 -3.93
C ILE A 132 -24.27 9.90 -5.24
N LEU A 133 -24.57 8.76 -5.87
CA LEU A 133 -23.98 8.42 -7.16
C LEU A 133 -24.42 9.42 -8.25
N THR A 134 -25.67 9.84 -8.23
CA THR A 134 -26.16 10.86 -9.17
C THR A 134 -25.44 12.18 -8.98
N ASP A 135 -25.40 12.70 -7.75
CA ASP A 135 -24.74 13.96 -7.42
C ASP A 135 -23.23 13.91 -7.78
N LEU A 136 -22.59 12.76 -7.57
CA LEU A 136 -21.16 12.57 -7.85
C LEU A 136 -20.87 12.47 -9.36
N ILE A 137 -21.65 11.67 -10.10
CA ILE A 137 -21.45 11.46 -11.54
C ILE A 137 -21.88 12.68 -12.37
N ASP A 138 -22.80 13.52 -11.88
CA ASP A 138 -23.13 14.78 -12.53
C ASP A 138 -22.03 15.84 -12.39
N MET A 139 -21.07 15.64 -11.48
CA MET A 139 -19.86 16.45 -11.44
C MET A 139 -18.86 15.95 -12.48
N GLN A 140 -18.13 16.89 -13.09
CA GLN A 140 -17.09 16.59 -14.05
C GLN A 140 -16.05 15.62 -13.45
N PRO A 141 -15.70 14.51 -14.16
CA PRO A 141 -14.67 13.59 -13.70
C PRO A 141 -13.29 14.23 -13.70
N THR A 142 -12.41 13.69 -12.90
CA THR A 142 -10.97 13.91 -13.05
C THR A 142 -10.36 12.72 -13.79
N ILE A 143 -9.55 12.96 -14.79
CA ILE A 143 -8.78 11.90 -15.44
C ILE A 143 -7.56 11.61 -14.57
N ALA A 144 -7.40 10.37 -14.16
CA ALA A 144 -6.23 9.91 -13.43
C ALA A 144 -5.37 9.06 -14.37
N ILE A 145 -4.20 9.57 -14.74
CA ILE A 145 -3.26 8.85 -15.59
C ILE A 145 -2.19 8.23 -14.71
N ILE A 146 -2.18 6.91 -14.61
CA ILE A 146 -1.13 6.14 -13.94
C ILE A 146 -0.06 5.79 -14.97
N ILE A 147 1.17 6.21 -14.72
CA ILE A 147 2.28 6.05 -15.67
C ILE A 147 3.57 5.69 -14.92
N ASP A 148 4.41 4.87 -15.53
CA ASP A 148 5.69 4.45 -14.96
C ASP A 148 6.71 5.59 -14.85
N GLN A 149 6.66 6.55 -15.81
CA GLN A 149 7.54 7.71 -15.82
C GLN A 149 6.83 8.95 -16.39
N LYS A 150 6.83 10.05 -15.65
CA LYS A 150 6.35 11.34 -16.16
C LYS A 150 7.26 11.90 -17.24
N THR A 151 6.66 12.42 -18.29
CA THR A 151 7.36 13.06 -19.40
C THR A 151 6.85 14.49 -19.62
N LEU A 152 7.67 15.35 -20.23
CA LEU A 152 7.24 16.69 -20.61
C LEU A 152 6.09 16.64 -21.65
N GLU A 153 6.09 15.62 -22.50
CA GLU A 153 5.01 15.39 -23.46
C GLU A 153 3.67 15.18 -22.75
N LEU A 154 3.64 14.32 -21.71
CA LEU A 154 2.44 14.09 -20.91
C LEU A 154 1.93 15.38 -20.26
N ASP A 155 2.81 16.20 -19.72
CA ASP A 155 2.42 17.49 -19.11
C ASP A 155 1.79 18.45 -20.12
N ILE A 156 2.27 18.43 -21.37
CA ILE A 156 1.70 19.22 -22.46
C ILE A 156 0.33 18.67 -22.89
N ILE A 157 0.19 17.35 -22.97
CA ILE A 157 -1.06 16.67 -23.30
C ILE A 157 -2.12 16.98 -22.23
N CYS A 158 -1.81 16.79 -20.96
CA CYS A 158 -2.74 17.02 -19.86
C CYS A 158 -3.34 18.42 -19.83
N LYS A 159 -2.57 19.45 -20.20
CA LYS A 159 -3.05 20.84 -20.29
C LYS A 159 -4.05 21.07 -21.42
N LYS A 160 -4.14 20.18 -22.40
CA LYS A 160 -5.04 20.28 -23.56
C LYS A 160 -6.28 19.41 -23.43
N LEU A 161 -6.33 18.54 -22.42
CA LEU A 161 -7.48 17.66 -22.20
C LEU A 161 -8.71 18.44 -21.72
N PRO A 162 -9.93 17.99 -22.10
CA PRO A 162 -11.17 18.69 -21.75
C PRO A 162 -11.55 18.51 -20.25
N PHE A 163 -10.93 17.56 -19.56
CA PHE A 163 -11.18 17.28 -18.14
C PHE A 163 -9.98 17.65 -17.27
N PRO A 164 -10.19 18.01 -16.00
CA PRO A 164 -9.11 18.06 -15.02
C PRO A 164 -8.33 16.74 -15.02
N THR A 165 -7.01 16.83 -15.06
CA THR A 165 -6.17 15.65 -15.17
C THR A 165 -5.13 15.63 -14.07
N GLN A 166 -4.95 14.47 -13.45
CA GLN A 166 -3.92 14.18 -12.46
C GLN A 166 -3.04 13.04 -12.96
N THR A 167 -1.74 13.26 -12.97
CA THR A 167 -0.77 12.23 -13.34
C THR A 167 -0.15 11.63 -12.11
N ILE A 168 -0.24 10.31 -11.99
CA ILE A 168 0.34 9.50 -10.93
C ILE A 168 1.55 8.76 -11.52
N GLU A 169 2.76 9.25 -11.20
CA GLU A 169 3.97 8.50 -11.52
C GLU A 169 4.09 7.35 -10.54
N PHE A 170 4.01 6.12 -11.03
CA PHE A 170 4.01 4.90 -10.22
C PHE A 170 5.25 4.06 -10.54
N LYS A 171 6.27 4.17 -9.69
CA LYS A 171 7.52 3.44 -9.82
C LYS A 171 7.55 2.21 -8.93
N THR A 172 8.06 1.13 -9.46
CA THR A 172 8.34 -0.10 -8.71
C THR A 172 9.83 -0.37 -8.70
N TYR A 173 10.35 -0.76 -7.54
CA TYR A 173 11.75 -1.12 -7.38
C TYR A 173 11.83 -2.57 -6.89
N ALA A 174 12.43 -3.43 -7.68
CA ALA A 174 12.60 -4.85 -7.39
C ALA A 174 13.90 -5.10 -6.60
N ARG A 175 13.84 -6.01 -5.63
CA ARG A 175 14.99 -6.36 -4.79
C ARG A 175 16.09 -7.06 -5.58
N GLU A 176 17.34 -6.64 -5.35
CA GLU A 176 18.54 -7.30 -5.89
C GLU A 176 18.54 -8.81 -5.60
N ASN A 177 18.83 -9.62 -6.60
CA ASN A 177 18.91 -11.08 -6.57
C ASN A 177 17.59 -11.85 -6.26
N ILE A 178 16.45 -11.16 -6.11
CA ILE A 178 15.14 -11.79 -5.90
C ILE A 178 14.14 -11.37 -7.01
N GLY A 179 14.30 -10.18 -7.57
CA GLY A 179 13.43 -9.64 -8.59
C GLY A 179 12.12 -9.10 -8.00
N ILE A 180 11.05 -9.06 -8.84
CA ILE A 180 9.77 -8.44 -8.53
C ILE A 180 8.99 -9.12 -7.39
N GLY A 181 9.35 -10.33 -6.99
CA GLY A 181 8.73 -11.02 -5.85
C GLY A 181 8.89 -10.30 -4.51
N VAL A 182 9.89 -9.42 -4.39
CA VAL A 182 10.06 -8.50 -3.25
C VAL A 182 10.35 -7.11 -3.80
N HIS A 183 9.44 -6.18 -3.59
CA HIS A 183 9.49 -4.85 -4.22
C HIS A 183 9.04 -3.73 -3.29
N ILE A 184 9.28 -2.51 -3.72
CA ILE A 184 8.85 -1.26 -3.08
C ILE A 184 8.21 -0.40 -4.17
N HIS A 185 7.08 0.24 -3.85
CA HIS A 185 6.43 1.21 -4.72
C HIS A 185 6.70 2.63 -4.26
N GLU A 186 6.84 3.52 -5.23
CA GLU A 186 6.96 4.97 -5.04
C GLU A 186 5.91 5.66 -5.89
N PHE A 187 5.03 6.43 -5.27
CA PHE A 187 4.01 7.25 -5.93
C PHE A 187 3.54 8.36 -5.00
N GLN A 188 2.91 9.38 -5.58
CA GLN A 188 2.27 10.45 -4.83
C GLN A 188 0.77 10.24 -4.80
N PRO A 189 0.13 10.13 -3.61
CA PRO A 189 -1.32 10.07 -3.50
C PRO A 189 -1.99 11.31 -4.11
N VAL A 190 -3.18 11.14 -4.68
CA VAL A 190 -3.98 12.23 -5.27
C VAL A 190 -4.89 12.94 -4.25
N PHE A 191 -4.91 12.47 -3.01
CA PHE A 191 -5.64 13.09 -1.91
C PHE A 191 -4.68 13.73 -0.91
N GLU A 192 -5.12 14.83 -0.29
CA GLU A 192 -4.37 15.44 0.81
C GLU A 192 -4.46 14.53 2.05
N LYS A 193 -3.50 13.63 2.21
CA LYS A 193 -3.27 13.01 3.49
C LYS A 193 -2.64 14.09 4.38
N ARG A 194 -3.37 14.63 5.33
CA ARG A 194 -2.72 15.20 6.52
C ARG A 194 -2.02 14.04 7.21
N ILE A 195 -0.80 13.79 6.78
CA ILE A 195 0.13 13.04 7.61
C ILE A 195 0.34 14.00 8.77
N GLU A 196 -0.31 13.75 9.90
CA GLU A 196 0.25 14.17 11.16
C GLU A 196 1.60 13.45 11.24
N ILE A 197 2.60 14.07 10.66
CA ILE A 197 3.98 13.77 11.00
C ILE A 197 4.01 14.18 12.46
N GLN A 198 3.71 13.24 13.36
CA GLN A 198 4.26 13.37 14.70
C GLN A 198 5.72 13.68 14.44
N PRO A 199 6.24 14.82 14.92
CA PRO A 199 7.60 15.22 14.63
C PRO A 199 8.45 14.01 14.96
N THR A 200 8.83 13.28 13.89
CA THR A 200 9.82 12.25 14.03
C THR A 200 10.97 13.02 14.61
N MET A 201 11.23 12.78 15.88
CA MET A 201 12.48 13.22 16.46
C MET A 201 13.51 13.01 15.35
N ARG A 202 14.25 14.07 15.01
CA ARG A 202 15.37 14.01 14.07
C ARG A 202 16.02 12.65 14.26
N PRO A 203 16.48 11.96 13.21
CA PRO A 203 17.35 10.82 13.43
C PRO A 203 18.51 11.33 14.26
N THR A 204 18.33 11.32 15.55
CA THR A 204 19.44 11.33 16.47
C THR A 204 20.24 10.13 15.99
N MET A 205 21.48 10.36 15.64
CA MET A 205 22.54 9.37 15.54
C MET A 205 22.17 8.16 16.37
N PRO A 206 22.40 6.90 15.96
CA PRO A 206 21.78 5.71 16.53
C PRO A 206 21.70 5.88 18.06
N SER A 207 20.62 6.50 18.48
CA SER A 207 20.34 6.68 19.88
C SER A 207 20.00 5.28 20.32
N GLU A 208 20.81 4.75 21.17
CA GLU A 208 20.60 3.65 22.07
C GLU A 208 19.25 2.98 21.83
N ALA A 209 19.27 1.88 21.05
CA ALA A 209 18.06 1.11 20.77
C ALA A 209 17.36 0.91 22.10
N ARG A 210 16.13 1.41 22.19
CA ARG A 210 15.38 1.45 23.46
C ARG A 210 15.48 0.09 24.16
N PRO A 211 15.83 0.03 25.45
CA PRO A 211 15.98 -1.20 26.22
C PRO A 211 14.82 -2.21 26.04
N GLN A 212 13.62 -1.71 25.76
CA GLN A 212 12.40 -2.51 25.55
C GLN A 212 12.45 -3.54 24.40
N LYS A 213 13.34 -3.39 23.40
CA LYS A 213 13.37 -4.37 22.29
C LYS A 213 14.09 -5.66 22.62
N VAL A 214 15.11 -5.62 23.47
CA VAL A 214 15.86 -6.82 23.91
C VAL A 214 15.26 -7.41 25.16
N SER A 215 14.47 -6.63 25.95
CA SER A 215 13.93 -7.05 27.25
C SER A 215 13.11 -8.35 27.14
N GLN A 216 12.21 -8.48 26.19
CA GLN A 216 11.37 -9.68 26.07
C GLN A 216 12.17 -10.94 25.72
N VAL A 217 13.21 -10.81 24.89
CA VAL A 217 14.14 -11.93 24.60
C VAL A 217 14.86 -12.36 25.88
N LEU A 218 15.35 -11.39 26.65
CA LEU A 218 16.04 -11.64 27.92
C LEU A 218 15.11 -12.21 28.97
N GLU A 219 13.89 -11.73 29.07
CA GLU A 219 12.87 -12.25 30.00
C GLU A 219 12.49 -13.70 29.70
N VAL A 220 12.28 -14.04 28.41
CA VAL A 220 12.03 -15.43 27.99
C VAL A 220 13.25 -16.30 28.31
N ALA A 221 14.47 -15.84 27.99
CA ALA A 221 15.69 -16.60 28.26
C ALA A 221 15.92 -16.80 29.77
N GLU A 222 15.68 -15.79 30.59
CA GLU A 222 15.78 -15.86 32.05
C GLU A 222 14.87 -16.93 32.61
N LEU A 223 13.60 -16.99 32.17
CA LEU A 223 12.65 -18.01 32.61
C LEU A 223 13.07 -19.42 32.20
N VAL A 224 13.57 -19.58 30.97
CA VAL A 224 14.06 -20.89 30.47
C VAL A 224 15.28 -21.34 31.25
N PHE A 225 16.22 -20.44 31.55
CA PHE A 225 17.42 -20.76 32.31
C PHE A 225 17.14 -21.01 33.80
N LYS A 226 15.98 -20.55 34.31
CA LYS A 226 15.44 -20.92 35.62
C LYS A 226 14.68 -22.25 35.62
N GLY A 227 14.66 -22.97 34.49
CA GLY A 227 14.06 -24.30 34.35
C GLY A 227 12.63 -24.32 33.81
N GLU A 228 12.09 -23.20 33.32
CA GLU A 228 10.79 -23.21 32.65
C GLU A 228 10.87 -23.78 31.22
N LEU A 229 9.82 -24.49 30.83
CA LEU A 229 9.66 -24.91 29.44
C LEU A 229 9.47 -23.67 28.53
N LEU A 230 10.13 -23.66 27.38
CA LEU A 230 10.13 -22.51 26.44
C LEU A 230 8.72 -22.00 26.11
N ASN A 231 7.75 -22.88 25.81
CA ASN A 231 6.38 -22.46 25.52
C ASN A 231 5.71 -21.81 26.76
N LYS A 232 6.01 -22.27 27.99
CA LYS A 232 5.49 -21.67 29.21
C LYS A 232 6.14 -20.29 29.43
N ALA A 233 7.43 -20.16 29.18
CA ALA A 233 8.13 -18.87 29.24
C ALA A 233 7.51 -17.83 28.28
N PHE A 234 7.25 -18.19 27.02
CA PHE A 234 6.55 -17.31 26.10
C PHE A 234 5.18 -16.86 26.63
N LYS A 235 4.40 -17.80 27.19
CA LYS A 235 3.07 -17.52 27.75
C LYS A 235 3.14 -16.59 28.96
N ASN A 236 4.12 -16.78 29.83
CA ASN A 236 4.29 -15.97 31.03
C ASN A 236 4.69 -14.53 30.67
N VAL A 237 5.67 -14.36 29.78
CA VAL A 237 6.07 -13.03 29.26
C VAL A 237 4.92 -12.35 28.53
N ALA A 238 4.15 -13.07 27.72
CA ALA A 238 2.97 -12.54 27.04
C ALA A 238 1.93 -11.99 28.03
N LYS A 239 1.65 -12.75 29.11
CA LYS A 239 0.73 -12.34 30.18
C LYS A 239 1.24 -11.09 30.91
N GLN A 240 2.54 -11.01 31.18
CA GLN A 240 3.17 -9.85 31.84
C GLN A 240 3.04 -8.58 31.03
N HIS A 241 3.16 -8.68 29.70
CA HIS A 241 3.10 -7.56 28.79
C HIS A 241 1.71 -7.30 28.17
N GLY A 242 0.68 -8.06 28.57
CA GLY A 242 -0.68 -7.90 28.05
C GLY A 242 -0.83 -8.19 26.55
N VAL A 243 -0.02 -9.09 26.00
CA VAL A 243 -0.02 -9.48 24.58
C VAL A 243 -0.29 -10.97 24.42
N ILE A 244 -0.55 -11.45 23.20
CA ILE A 244 -0.70 -12.86 22.91
C ILE A 244 0.67 -13.56 22.79
N GLU A 245 0.73 -14.85 23.13
CA GLU A 245 1.96 -15.67 23.10
C GLU A 245 2.68 -15.60 21.73
N GLY A 246 1.94 -15.70 20.64
CA GLY A 246 2.48 -15.60 19.28
C GLY A 246 3.26 -14.29 19.02
N THR A 247 2.79 -13.18 19.59
CA THR A 247 3.48 -11.89 19.48
C THR A 247 4.86 -11.90 20.15
N VAL A 248 4.99 -12.52 21.31
CA VAL A 248 6.29 -12.64 22.01
C VAL A 248 7.23 -13.56 21.22
N ARG A 249 6.74 -14.71 20.76
CA ARG A 249 7.49 -15.66 19.94
C ARG A 249 8.02 -15.01 18.66
N ASP A 250 7.13 -14.34 17.90
CA ASP A 250 7.48 -13.64 16.67
C ASP A 250 8.49 -12.50 16.91
N LYS A 251 8.34 -11.76 18.01
CA LYS A 251 9.29 -10.71 18.37
C LYS A 251 10.66 -11.32 18.68
N CYS A 252 10.74 -12.38 19.48
CA CYS A 252 12.00 -13.03 19.81
C CYS A 252 12.72 -13.54 18.54
N THR A 253 12.01 -14.24 17.68
CA THR A 253 12.60 -14.81 16.46
C THR A 253 13.01 -13.74 15.45
N ARG A 254 12.15 -12.74 15.18
CA ARG A 254 12.46 -11.64 14.25
C ARG A 254 13.60 -10.75 14.75
N GLN A 255 13.65 -10.44 16.04
CA GLN A 255 14.74 -9.64 16.60
C GLN A 255 16.08 -10.36 16.50
N LEU A 256 16.08 -11.66 16.70
CA LEU A 256 17.29 -12.47 16.60
C LEU A 256 17.61 -12.87 15.15
N GLY A 257 16.71 -12.65 14.18
CA GLY A 257 16.89 -13.03 12.79
C GLY A 257 17.02 -14.55 12.60
N ILE A 258 16.36 -15.33 13.47
CA ILE A 258 16.39 -16.79 13.47
C ILE A 258 14.95 -17.32 13.49
N ASN A 259 14.73 -18.56 13.05
CA ASN A 259 13.43 -19.19 13.15
C ASN A 259 13.19 -19.79 14.57
N THR A 260 11.96 -20.25 14.81
CA THR A 260 11.58 -20.81 16.14
C THR A 260 12.37 -22.05 16.52
N GLU A 261 12.78 -22.87 15.56
CA GLU A 261 13.53 -24.08 15.78
C GLU A 261 14.97 -23.76 16.18
N GLN A 262 15.60 -22.85 15.44
CA GLN A 262 16.92 -22.32 15.78
C GLN A 262 16.96 -21.63 17.15
N PHE A 263 15.88 -20.89 17.48
CA PHE A 263 15.76 -20.29 18.81
C PHE A 263 15.68 -21.35 19.91
N ARG A 264 14.90 -22.42 19.67
CA ARG A 264 14.75 -23.54 20.63
C ARG A 264 16.06 -24.28 20.86
N GLU A 265 16.81 -24.54 19.80
CA GLU A 265 18.12 -25.18 19.90
C GLU A 265 19.14 -24.31 20.64
N MET A 266 19.17 -23.02 20.25
CA MET A 266 20.18 -22.09 20.77
C MET A 266 19.97 -21.77 22.25
N ILE A 267 18.73 -21.68 22.74
CA ILE A 267 18.42 -21.38 24.13
C ILE A 267 18.67 -22.55 25.10
N GLN A 268 18.94 -23.74 24.58
CA GLN A 268 19.32 -24.89 25.44
C GLN A 268 20.72 -24.75 26.02
N ASP A 269 21.60 -24.02 25.37
CA ASP A 269 22.96 -23.74 25.83
C ASP A 269 23.08 -22.27 26.25
N LYS A 270 23.05 -22.02 27.55
CA LYS A 270 23.14 -20.67 28.14
C LYS A 270 24.38 -19.91 27.64
N THR A 271 25.55 -20.59 27.63
CA THR A 271 26.80 -19.96 27.27
C THR A 271 26.82 -19.55 25.79
N ARG A 272 26.37 -20.46 24.93
CA ARG A 272 26.25 -20.23 23.49
C ARG A 272 25.24 -19.11 23.17
N PHE A 273 24.09 -19.12 23.86
CA PHE A 273 23.05 -18.11 23.70
C PHE A 273 23.51 -16.71 24.14
N MET A 274 24.20 -16.63 25.29
CA MET A 274 24.75 -15.36 25.77
C MET A 274 25.85 -14.81 24.82
N ALA A 275 26.72 -15.67 24.28
CA ALA A 275 27.73 -15.26 23.31
C ALA A 275 27.08 -14.69 22.04
N PHE A 276 26.07 -15.37 21.50
CA PHE A 276 25.31 -14.91 20.36
C PHE A 276 24.61 -13.56 20.61
N LEU A 277 24.00 -13.38 21.79
CA LEU A 277 23.35 -12.10 22.14
C LEU A 277 24.37 -10.96 22.25
N LYS A 278 25.54 -11.20 22.83
CA LYS A 278 26.61 -10.21 22.98
C LYS A 278 27.19 -9.78 21.63
N GLU A 279 27.36 -10.74 20.73
CA GLU A 279 27.82 -10.46 19.35
C GLU A 279 26.77 -9.62 18.58
N LYS A 280 25.52 -10.01 18.69
CA LYS A 280 24.43 -9.36 17.96
C LYS A 280 24.06 -7.99 18.55
N TYR A 281 24.21 -7.83 19.86
CA TYR A 281 23.82 -6.63 20.60
C TYR A 281 24.93 -6.13 21.52
N PRO A 282 26.08 -5.70 20.96
CA PRO A 282 27.23 -5.30 21.76
C PRO A 282 26.93 -4.13 22.72
N GLN A 283 25.96 -3.29 22.39
CA GLN A 283 25.52 -2.18 23.22
C GLN A 283 24.76 -2.61 24.51
N TYR A 284 24.32 -3.88 24.60
CA TYR A 284 23.56 -4.42 25.74
C TYR A 284 24.31 -5.46 26.55
N VAL A 285 25.63 -5.58 26.40
CA VAL A 285 26.44 -6.59 27.10
C VAL A 285 26.25 -6.56 28.61
N ASN A 286 26.18 -5.36 29.22
CA ASN A 286 25.95 -5.21 30.64
C ASN A 286 24.57 -5.74 31.06
N LEU A 287 23.52 -5.40 30.32
CA LEU A 287 22.15 -5.87 30.57
C LEU A 287 22.03 -7.39 30.39
N ILE A 288 22.69 -7.96 29.35
CA ILE A 288 22.73 -9.40 29.11
C ILE A 288 23.40 -10.12 30.27
N ASN A 289 24.53 -9.60 30.76
CA ASN A 289 25.21 -10.16 31.93
C ASN A 289 24.36 -10.07 33.19
N GLU A 290 23.72 -8.93 33.46
CA GLU A 290 22.85 -8.74 34.63
C GLU A 290 21.66 -9.67 34.62
N LYS A 291 20.99 -9.84 33.48
CA LYS A 291 19.76 -10.64 33.39
C LYS A 291 19.98 -12.14 33.25
N LEU A 292 21.07 -12.56 32.65
CA LEU A 292 21.32 -13.96 32.32
C LEU A 292 22.56 -14.57 33.02
N ALA A 293 23.30 -13.82 33.86
CA ALA A 293 24.34 -14.38 34.69
C ALA A 293 23.69 -15.20 35.81
#